data_e660baadf3e8da4642c61d62d5e7e403
#
_entry.id   e660baadf3e8da4642c61d62d5e7e403
#
_cell.length_a   1.000
_cell.length_b   1.000
_cell.length_c   1.000
_cell.angle_alpha   90.00
_cell.angle_beta   90.00
_cell.angle_gamma   90.00
#
_symmetry.space_group_name_H-M   'P 1'
#
loop_
_entity.id
_entity.type
_entity.pdbx_description
1 polymer ?
#
loop_
_entity_poly.entity_id
_entity_poly.type
_entity_poly.pdbx_seq_one_letter_code
_entity_poly.pdbx_strand_id
1 'polypeptide(L)'
;YAGNKDNLSSIEENDNYFFIKGDISNEKVVQNILRQHTPDVIVNFAAESHVDRSIDNPLEFIKTNVLGTSNLLNETCRWIKSMSIEAINDFKFIQISTDEVYGSLESEGSFSESTPYNPSSAYSASKASSDHLARSWFKTFNFPVIITNCSNNYGPYQFPEKLIPLMVINALSDKKLPIYGKGLNVRDWL
;
A
#
# COMPACT_ATOMS: atom_id res chain seq x y z
N TYR A 1 12.23 -4.34 0.43
CA TYR A 1 13.20 -4.90 -0.52
C TYR A 1 13.06 -4.31 -1.93
N ALA A 2 11.87 -3.93 -2.34
CA ALA A 2 11.60 -3.37 -3.66
C ALA A 2 11.83 -1.84 -3.75
N GLY A 3 12.06 -1.19 -2.62
CA GLY A 3 12.34 0.24 -2.58
C GLY A 3 13.79 0.53 -3.00
N ASN A 4 13.96 1.53 -3.88
CA ASN A 4 15.27 2.05 -4.25
C ASN A 4 15.26 3.57 -4.11
N LYS A 5 16.17 4.11 -3.29
CA LYS A 5 16.28 5.57 -3.07
C LYS A 5 16.63 6.33 -4.37
N ASP A 6 17.39 5.70 -5.27
CA ASP A 6 17.77 6.30 -6.55
C ASP A 6 16.56 6.68 -7.43
N ASN A 7 15.41 6.05 -7.21
CA ASN A 7 14.16 6.42 -7.89
C ASN A 7 13.70 7.85 -7.58
N LEU A 8 14.23 8.44 -6.51
CA LEU A 8 13.88 9.78 -6.03
C LEU A 8 15.01 10.79 -6.26
N SER A 9 16.06 10.42 -7.02
CA SER A 9 17.23 11.30 -7.28
C SER A 9 16.84 12.63 -7.93
N SER A 10 15.78 12.67 -8.74
CA SER A 10 15.30 13.91 -9.38
C SER A 10 14.73 14.94 -8.41
N ILE A 11 14.42 14.56 -7.19
CA ILE A 11 13.85 15.43 -6.15
C ILE A 11 14.72 15.49 -4.89
N GLU A 12 15.87 14.81 -4.88
CA GLU A 12 16.72 14.68 -3.68
C GLU A 12 17.25 16.04 -3.18
N GLU A 13 17.50 16.97 -4.10
CA GLU A 13 17.98 18.32 -3.78
C GLU A 13 16.85 19.33 -3.51
N ASN A 14 15.59 18.90 -3.49
CA ASN A 14 14.47 19.79 -3.20
C ASN A 14 14.36 20.06 -1.70
N ASP A 15 14.36 21.33 -1.29
CA ASP A 15 14.30 21.76 0.12
C ASP A 15 13.05 21.27 0.86
N ASN A 16 11.99 20.89 0.13
CA ASN A 16 10.75 20.35 0.68
C ASN A 16 10.72 18.81 0.71
N TYR A 17 11.82 18.14 0.31
CA TYR A 17 11.91 16.70 0.33
C TYR A 17 12.75 16.21 1.53
N PHE A 18 12.17 15.35 2.35
CA PHE A 18 12.82 14.74 3.52
C PHE A 18 12.68 13.22 3.43
N PHE A 19 13.81 12.53 3.33
CA PHE A 19 13.82 11.06 3.37
C PHE A 19 14.19 10.55 4.76
N ILE A 20 13.28 9.80 5.36
CA ILE A 20 13.50 9.13 6.65
C ILE A 20 13.34 7.62 6.45
N LYS A 21 14.44 6.87 6.63
CA LYS A 21 14.38 5.41 6.61
C LYS A 21 13.81 4.91 7.93
N GLY A 22 12.66 4.25 7.87
CA GLY A 22 11.98 3.72 9.06
C GLY A 22 11.00 2.61 8.73
N ASP A 23 10.53 1.94 9.75
CA ASP A 23 9.50 0.90 9.68
C ASP A 23 8.22 1.45 10.32
N ILE A 24 7.09 1.36 9.62
CA ILE A 24 5.79 1.81 10.12
C ILE A 24 5.30 1.02 11.34
N SER A 25 5.85 -0.17 11.58
CA SER A 25 5.59 -0.95 12.80
C SER A 25 6.36 -0.43 14.02
N ASN A 26 7.34 0.47 13.84
CA ASN A 26 8.09 1.06 14.93
C ASN A 26 7.39 2.32 15.46
N GLU A 27 6.77 2.19 16.62
CA GLU A 27 6.02 3.26 17.30
C GLU A 27 6.84 4.55 17.45
N LYS A 28 8.09 4.45 17.93
CA LYS A 28 8.95 5.63 18.16
C LYS A 28 9.31 6.37 16.88
N VAL A 29 9.55 5.63 15.79
CA VAL A 29 9.84 6.22 14.49
C VAL A 29 8.63 7.00 13.99
N VAL A 30 7.44 6.41 14.02
CA VAL A 30 6.20 7.07 13.61
C VAL A 30 5.92 8.31 14.45
N GLN A 31 6.00 8.20 15.78
CA GLN A 31 5.80 9.35 16.69
C GLN A 31 6.76 10.51 16.41
N ASN A 32 8.04 10.21 16.17
CA ASN A 32 9.04 11.24 15.90
C ASN A 32 8.73 11.97 14.58
N ILE A 33 8.40 11.23 13.52
CA ILE A 33 8.03 11.81 12.22
C ILE A 33 6.81 12.71 12.34
N LEU A 34 5.76 12.25 13.00
CA LEU A 34 4.53 13.03 13.19
C LEU A 34 4.79 14.33 13.94
N ARG A 35 5.60 14.30 14.99
CA ARG A 35 5.95 15.51 15.79
C ARG A 35 6.85 16.47 15.03
N GLN A 36 7.80 15.95 14.25
CA GLN A 36 8.79 16.77 13.55
C GLN A 36 8.22 17.44 12.31
N HIS A 37 7.38 16.72 11.55
CA HIS A 37 6.92 17.16 10.24
C HIS A 37 5.47 17.63 10.21
N THR A 38 4.68 17.33 11.23
CA THR A 38 3.26 17.74 11.35
C THR A 38 2.48 17.67 10.02
N PRO A 39 2.39 16.47 9.39
CA PRO A 39 1.83 16.36 8.06
C PRO A 39 0.33 16.67 8.01
N ASP A 40 -0.12 17.34 6.95
CA ASP A 40 -1.55 17.55 6.64
C ASP A 40 -2.18 16.31 6.01
N VAL A 41 -1.37 15.50 5.33
CA VAL A 41 -1.82 14.26 4.67
C VAL A 41 -0.81 13.15 4.92
N ILE A 42 -1.32 11.98 5.27
CA ILE A 42 -0.53 10.74 5.29
C ILE A 42 -1.04 9.82 4.19
N VAL A 43 -0.14 9.36 3.32
CA VAL A 43 -0.45 8.36 2.28
C VAL A 43 0.32 7.09 2.60
N ASN A 44 -0.37 6.05 3.05
CA ASN A 44 0.25 4.79 3.42
C ASN A 44 0.41 3.87 2.21
N PHE A 45 1.58 3.91 1.58
CA PHE A 45 2.02 2.95 0.56
C PHE A 45 2.82 1.77 1.15
N ALA A 46 3.19 1.83 2.42
CA ALA A 46 4.02 0.80 3.03
C ALA A 46 3.31 -0.54 3.05
N ALA A 47 3.84 -1.51 2.31
CA ALA A 47 3.30 -2.86 2.23
C ALA A 47 4.32 -3.86 1.67
N GLU A 48 4.25 -5.10 2.12
CA GLU A 48 4.69 -6.24 1.34
C GLU A 48 3.64 -6.54 0.27
N SER A 49 4.04 -6.70 -1.01
CA SER A 49 3.10 -6.67 -2.14
C SER A 49 3.28 -7.78 -3.19
N HIS A 50 4.21 -8.70 -3.01
CA HIS A 50 4.45 -9.77 -3.99
C HIS A 50 3.68 -11.03 -3.59
N VAL A 51 2.67 -11.40 -4.40
CA VAL A 51 1.74 -12.50 -4.08
C VAL A 51 2.47 -13.83 -3.85
N ASP A 52 3.38 -14.23 -4.76
CA ASP A 52 4.11 -15.50 -4.62
C ASP A 52 4.93 -15.55 -3.32
N ARG A 53 5.58 -14.44 -2.94
CA ARG A 53 6.29 -14.34 -1.66
C ARG A 53 5.36 -14.44 -0.46
N SER A 54 4.10 -14.03 -0.60
CA SER A 54 3.12 -14.16 0.48
C SER A 54 2.74 -15.62 0.77
N ILE A 55 2.91 -16.49 -0.22
CA ILE A 55 2.71 -17.93 -0.07
C ILE A 55 3.86 -18.54 0.73
N ASP A 56 5.10 -18.14 0.42
CA ASP A 56 6.30 -18.67 1.07
C ASP A 56 6.48 -18.12 2.50
N ASN A 57 6.19 -16.84 2.72
CA ASN A 57 6.38 -16.17 4.01
C ASN A 57 5.21 -15.24 4.39
N PRO A 58 4.04 -15.77 4.73
CA PRO A 58 2.85 -14.98 5.03
C PRO A 58 2.99 -14.08 6.26
N LEU A 59 3.85 -14.43 7.21
CA LEU A 59 4.03 -13.68 8.45
C LEU A 59 4.60 -12.27 8.22
N GLU A 60 5.48 -12.08 7.24
CA GLU A 60 6.01 -10.75 6.92
C GLU A 60 4.90 -9.83 6.38
N PHE A 61 3.94 -10.39 5.64
CA PHE A 61 2.76 -9.63 5.18
C PHE A 61 1.86 -9.21 6.34
N ILE A 62 1.66 -10.09 7.32
CA ILE A 62 0.90 -9.74 8.53
C ILE A 62 1.62 -8.65 9.34
N LYS A 63 2.93 -8.77 9.54
CA LYS A 63 3.71 -7.77 10.28
C LYS A 63 3.64 -6.40 9.59
N THR A 64 3.96 -6.33 8.32
CA THR A 64 4.01 -5.05 7.59
C THR A 64 2.61 -4.51 7.33
N ASN A 65 1.74 -5.31 6.69
CA ASN A 65 0.47 -4.79 6.18
C ASN A 65 -0.57 -4.63 7.29
N VAL A 66 -0.58 -5.51 8.29
CA VAL A 66 -1.59 -5.47 9.36
C VAL A 66 -1.06 -4.74 10.58
N LEU A 67 0.02 -5.25 11.21
CA LEU A 67 0.54 -4.64 12.44
C LEU A 67 1.15 -3.27 12.16
N GLY A 68 1.90 -3.10 11.07
CA GLY A 68 2.46 -1.82 10.67
C GLY A 68 1.37 -0.78 10.42
N THR A 69 0.33 -1.11 9.66
CA THR A 69 -0.81 -0.21 9.43
C THR A 69 -1.56 0.09 10.73
N SER A 70 -1.77 -0.90 11.59
CA SER A 70 -2.40 -0.70 12.91
C SER A 70 -1.61 0.30 13.77
N ASN A 71 -0.27 0.16 13.80
CA ASN A 71 0.60 1.06 14.53
C ASN A 71 0.53 2.48 13.95
N LEU A 72 0.63 2.61 12.63
CA LEU A 72 0.55 3.92 11.96
C LEU A 72 -0.78 4.62 12.23
N LEU A 73 -1.90 3.91 12.12
CA LEU A 73 -3.24 4.43 12.44
C LEU A 73 -3.34 4.87 13.92
N ASN A 74 -2.85 4.02 14.84
CA ASN A 74 -2.91 4.29 16.28
C ASN A 74 -2.10 5.54 16.65
N GLU A 75 -0.85 5.62 16.21
CA GLU A 75 0.01 6.75 16.53
C GLU A 75 -0.46 8.05 15.87
N THR A 76 -0.95 7.97 14.63
CA THR A 76 -1.55 9.13 13.97
C THR A 76 -2.83 9.58 14.68
N CYS A 77 -3.68 8.65 15.09
CA CYS A 77 -4.91 8.98 15.81
C CYS A 77 -4.63 9.61 17.19
N ARG A 78 -3.57 9.17 17.89
CA ARG A 78 -3.11 9.79 19.14
C ARG A 78 -2.56 11.20 18.90
N TRP A 79 -1.73 11.35 17.88
CA TRP A 79 -1.11 12.62 17.54
C TRP A 79 -2.14 13.67 17.13
N ILE A 80 -3.09 13.34 16.26
CA ILE A 80 -4.10 14.28 15.76
C ILE A 80 -5.02 14.80 16.88
N LYS A 81 -5.27 14.01 17.93
CA LYS A 81 -6.06 14.47 19.10
C LYS A 81 -5.42 15.61 19.88
N SER A 82 -4.13 15.88 19.65
CA SER A 82 -3.42 17.01 20.27
C SER A 82 -3.45 18.28 19.41
N MET A 83 -4.09 18.24 18.24
CA MET A 83 -4.16 19.35 17.30
C MET A 83 -5.42 20.21 17.50
N SER A 84 -5.46 21.37 16.85
CA SER A 84 -6.68 22.20 16.81
C SER A 84 -7.79 21.52 15.99
N ILE A 85 -9.04 21.93 16.21
CA ILE A 85 -10.20 21.37 15.50
C ILE A 85 -10.08 21.64 13.98
N GLU A 86 -9.59 22.81 13.61
CA GLU A 86 -9.36 23.20 12.20
C GLU A 86 -8.36 22.26 11.54
N ALA A 87 -7.22 22.02 12.17
CA ALA A 87 -6.19 21.11 11.65
C ALA A 87 -6.69 19.66 11.54
N ILE A 88 -7.54 19.21 12.46
CA ILE A 88 -8.16 17.88 12.38
C ILE A 88 -9.10 17.78 11.17
N ASN A 89 -9.86 18.82 10.87
CA ASN A 89 -10.80 18.82 9.74
C ASN A 89 -10.08 18.76 8.39
N ASP A 90 -8.91 19.39 8.28
CA ASP A 90 -8.13 19.44 7.05
C ASP A 90 -7.28 18.18 6.85
N PHE A 91 -6.90 17.50 7.93
CA PHE A 91 -6.09 16.29 7.88
C PHE A 91 -6.77 15.14 7.14
N LYS A 92 -5.98 14.36 6.36
CA LYS A 92 -6.44 13.13 5.70
C LYS A 92 -5.42 12.01 5.86
N PHE A 93 -5.94 10.81 6.10
CA PHE A 93 -5.16 9.57 6.05
C PHE A 93 -5.63 8.76 4.84
N ILE A 94 -4.73 8.45 3.91
CA ILE A 94 -5.06 7.70 2.70
C ILE A 94 -4.39 6.32 2.81
N GLN A 95 -5.21 5.28 2.92
CA GLN A 95 -4.77 3.89 2.89
C GLN A 95 -4.80 3.39 1.44
N ILE A 96 -3.62 3.12 0.88
CA ILE A 96 -3.52 2.52 -0.44
C ILE A 96 -3.74 1.01 -0.33
N SER A 97 -4.83 0.55 -0.93
CA SER A 97 -5.21 -0.85 -1.01
C SER A 97 -5.13 -1.37 -2.46
N THR A 98 -5.83 -2.43 -2.76
CA THR A 98 -5.79 -3.16 -4.02
C THR A 98 -7.17 -3.71 -4.36
N ASP A 99 -7.47 -3.88 -5.63
CA ASP A 99 -8.65 -4.59 -6.12
C ASP A 99 -8.65 -6.08 -5.74
N GLU A 100 -7.49 -6.68 -5.47
CA GLU A 100 -7.37 -8.07 -5.06
C GLU A 100 -8.10 -8.40 -3.75
N VAL A 101 -8.49 -7.38 -2.96
CA VAL A 101 -9.33 -7.60 -1.76
C VAL A 101 -10.73 -8.07 -2.11
N TYR A 102 -11.20 -7.81 -3.33
CA TYR A 102 -12.52 -8.25 -3.82
C TYR A 102 -12.51 -9.68 -4.35
N GLY A 103 -11.34 -10.27 -4.59
CA GLY A 103 -11.18 -11.60 -5.16
C GLY A 103 -11.08 -11.61 -6.68
N SER A 104 -11.78 -12.54 -7.32
CA SER A 104 -11.77 -12.69 -8.78
C SER A 104 -13.16 -12.49 -9.35
N LEU A 105 -13.24 -11.81 -10.50
CA LEU A 105 -14.45 -11.84 -11.34
C LEU A 105 -14.50 -13.14 -12.14
N GLU A 106 -15.69 -13.57 -12.49
CA GLU A 106 -15.89 -14.65 -13.46
C GLU A 106 -15.67 -14.13 -14.89
N SER A 107 -16.56 -14.40 -15.81
CA SER A 107 -16.39 -13.98 -17.23
C SER A 107 -16.76 -12.53 -17.49
N GLU A 108 -17.57 -11.92 -16.65
CA GLU A 108 -18.10 -10.56 -16.83
C GLU A 108 -18.30 -9.87 -15.48
N GLY A 109 -18.42 -8.55 -15.51
CA GLY A 109 -18.70 -7.72 -14.34
C GLY A 109 -17.58 -6.73 -14.00
N SER A 110 -17.78 -6.01 -12.91
CA SER A 110 -16.82 -5.06 -12.36
C SER A 110 -16.93 -5.01 -10.83
N PHE A 111 -15.84 -4.70 -10.17
CA PHE A 111 -15.87 -4.38 -8.74
C PHE A 111 -16.35 -2.94 -8.53
N SER A 112 -16.95 -2.71 -7.39
CA SER A 112 -17.34 -1.38 -6.89
C SER A 112 -17.05 -1.29 -5.40
N GLU A 113 -17.19 -0.10 -4.83
CA GLU A 113 -16.99 0.14 -3.40
C GLU A 113 -17.97 -0.63 -2.50
N SER A 114 -19.08 -1.12 -3.07
CA SER A 114 -20.08 -1.95 -2.38
C SER A 114 -19.82 -3.46 -2.52
N THR A 115 -18.86 -3.86 -3.36
CA THR A 115 -18.52 -5.28 -3.54
C THR A 115 -17.96 -5.85 -2.23
N PRO A 116 -18.48 -6.99 -1.74
CA PRO A 116 -17.93 -7.66 -0.55
C PRO A 116 -16.47 -8.09 -0.78
N TYR A 117 -15.64 -7.95 0.24
CA TYR A 117 -14.27 -8.48 0.20
C TYR A 117 -14.28 -10.00 0.21
N ASN A 118 -13.49 -10.59 -0.70
CA ASN A 118 -13.30 -12.03 -0.85
C ASN A 118 -11.85 -12.37 -1.23
N PRO A 119 -10.86 -11.97 -0.39
CA PRO A 119 -9.43 -12.12 -0.71
C PRO A 119 -9.05 -13.60 -0.84
N SER A 120 -8.20 -13.92 -1.83
CA SER A 120 -7.81 -15.29 -2.18
C SER A 120 -6.33 -15.63 -1.92
N SER A 121 -5.52 -14.66 -1.46
CA SER A 121 -4.10 -14.85 -1.14
C SER A 121 -3.76 -14.28 0.23
N ALA A 122 -2.61 -14.67 0.82
CA ALA A 122 -2.14 -14.08 2.07
C ALA A 122 -1.87 -12.57 1.91
N TYR A 123 -1.39 -12.14 0.75
CA TYR A 123 -1.27 -10.71 0.41
C TYR A 123 -2.62 -10.01 0.45
N SER A 124 -3.59 -10.46 -0.36
CA SER A 124 -4.89 -9.79 -0.44
C SER A 124 -5.65 -9.86 0.90
N ALA A 125 -5.52 -10.95 1.65
CA ALA A 125 -6.09 -11.06 3.00
C ALA A 125 -5.45 -10.05 3.99
N SER A 126 -4.13 -9.84 3.92
CA SER A 126 -3.45 -8.85 4.74
C SER A 126 -3.86 -7.41 4.39
N LYS A 127 -4.07 -7.12 3.09
CA LYS A 127 -4.58 -5.81 2.64
C LYS A 127 -6.03 -5.60 3.05
N ALA A 128 -6.90 -6.59 2.88
CA ALA A 128 -8.27 -6.55 3.37
C ALA A 128 -8.34 -6.31 4.90
N SER A 129 -7.43 -6.94 5.65
CA SER A 129 -7.33 -6.72 7.10
C SER A 129 -6.94 -5.28 7.44
N SER A 130 -5.96 -4.69 6.73
CA SER A 130 -5.58 -3.29 6.94
C SER A 130 -6.70 -2.31 6.56
N ASP A 131 -7.49 -2.60 5.53
CA ASP A 131 -8.65 -1.79 5.17
C ASP A 131 -9.74 -1.85 6.24
N HIS A 132 -10.01 -3.04 6.79
CA HIS A 132 -10.94 -3.19 7.90
C HIS A 132 -10.45 -2.47 9.16
N LEU A 133 -9.15 -2.46 9.45
CA LEU A 133 -8.59 -1.64 10.53
C LEU A 133 -8.84 -0.16 10.26
N ALA A 134 -8.50 0.35 9.08
CA ALA A 134 -8.72 1.74 8.72
C ALA A 134 -10.21 2.14 8.86
N ARG A 135 -11.14 1.31 8.36
CA ARG A 135 -12.59 1.52 8.54
C ARG A 135 -13.00 1.50 10.02
N SER A 136 -12.39 0.64 10.84
CA SER A 136 -12.71 0.59 12.27
C SER A 136 -12.27 1.86 12.99
N TRP A 137 -11.13 2.44 12.63
CA TRP A 137 -10.68 3.75 13.16
C TRP A 137 -11.65 4.87 12.78
N PHE A 138 -12.13 4.90 11.55
CA PHE A 138 -13.19 5.85 11.15
C PHE A 138 -14.44 5.67 12.01
N LYS A 139 -14.95 4.44 12.15
CA LYS A 139 -16.19 4.16 12.89
C LYS A 139 -16.08 4.44 14.39
N THR A 140 -14.94 4.13 15.00
CA THR A 140 -14.74 4.21 16.45
C THR A 140 -14.28 5.59 16.91
N PHE A 141 -13.41 6.23 16.12
CA PHE A 141 -12.73 7.45 16.53
C PHE A 141 -13.06 8.66 15.63
N ASN A 142 -13.92 8.50 14.64
CA ASN A 142 -14.16 9.49 13.58
C ASN A 142 -12.86 9.94 12.88
N PHE A 143 -11.90 9.00 12.76
CA PHE A 143 -10.60 9.27 12.18
C PHE A 143 -10.72 9.49 10.66
N PRO A 144 -10.16 10.58 10.09
CA PRO A 144 -10.41 10.98 8.71
C PRO A 144 -9.61 10.12 7.71
N VAL A 145 -10.08 8.92 7.43
CA VAL A 145 -9.45 7.95 6.53
C VAL A 145 -10.19 7.83 5.20
N ILE A 146 -9.40 7.69 4.13
CA ILE A 146 -9.84 7.34 2.78
C ILE A 146 -9.15 6.03 2.41
N ILE A 147 -9.87 5.07 1.84
CA ILE A 147 -9.31 3.81 1.31
C ILE A 147 -9.45 3.84 -0.20
N THR A 148 -8.37 3.52 -0.91
CA THR A 148 -8.35 3.43 -2.37
C THR A 148 -8.00 2.01 -2.81
N ASN A 149 -8.80 1.42 -3.68
CA ASN A 149 -8.60 0.08 -4.20
C ASN A 149 -8.20 0.16 -5.69
N CYS A 150 -6.91 0.34 -5.95
CA CYS A 150 -6.40 0.43 -7.31
C CYS A 150 -6.25 -0.96 -7.95
N SER A 151 -6.39 -1.02 -9.27
CA SER A 151 -6.04 -2.18 -10.08
C SER A 151 -4.51 -2.29 -10.24
N ASN A 152 -4.03 -3.09 -11.19
CA ASN A 152 -2.60 -3.20 -11.44
C ASN A 152 -2.01 -1.88 -11.92
N ASN A 153 -0.90 -1.48 -11.34
CA ASN A 153 -0.18 -0.27 -11.73
C ASN A 153 1.07 -0.62 -12.54
N TYR A 154 1.47 0.26 -13.44
CA TYR A 154 2.75 0.20 -14.13
C TYR A 154 3.32 1.61 -14.30
N GLY A 155 4.64 1.70 -14.47
CA GLY A 155 5.28 3.00 -14.68
C GLY A 155 6.80 2.95 -14.54
N PRO A 156 7.47 4.10 -14.73
CA PRO A 156 8.89 4.23 -14.52
C PRO A 156 9.30 3.77 -13.13
N TYR A 157 10.48 3.17 -13.02
CA TYR A 157 11.08 2.69 -11.77
C TYR A 157 10.33 1.54 -11.06
N GLN A 158 9.29 0.96 -11.67
CA GLN A 158 8.65 -0.21 -11.11
C GLN A 158 9.65 -1.36 -10.95
N PHE A 159 9.62 -2.01 -9.78
CA PHE A 159 10.57 -3.08 -9.45
C PHE A 159 10.48 -4.25 -10.45
N PRO A 160 11.62 -4.77 -10.95
CA PRO A 160 11.66 -5.67 -12.12
C PRO A 160 11.14 -7.09 -11.88
N GLU A 161 10.61 -7.40 -10.70
CA GLU A 161 9.88 -8.66 -10.47
C GLU A 161 8.42 -8.61 -10.97
N LYS A 162 7.89 -7.40 -11.19
CA LYS A 162 6.51 -7.21 -11.68
C LYS A 162 6.41 -7.49 -13.17
N LEU A 163 5.19 -7.88 -13.61
CA LEU A 163 4.96 -8.42 -14.94
C LEU A 163 5.54 -7.55 -16.07
N ILE A 164 5.16 -6.28 -16.16
CA ILE A 164 5.55 -5.42 -17.28
C ILE A 164 7.07 -5.20 -17.32
N PRO A 165 7.75 -4.72 -16.27
CA PRO A 165 9.20 -4.53 -16.33
C PRO A 165 9.96 -5.86 -16.53
N LEU A 166 9.49 -6.96 -15.94
CA LEU A 166 10.10 -8.28 -16.14
C LEU A 166 10.04 -8.72 -17.62
N MET A 167 8.87 -8.57 -18.26
CA MET A 167 8.72 -8.92 -19.67
C MET A 167 9.60 -8.05 -20.58
N VAL A 168 9.65 -6.74 -20.32
CA VAL A 168 10.50 -5.80 -21.08
C VAL A 168 11.98 -6.17 -20.93
N ILE A 169 12.47 -6.38 -19.71
CA ILE A 169 13.88 -6.72 -19.47
C ILE A 169 14.24 -8.06 -20.12
N ASN A 170 13.39 -9.07 -19.99
CA ASN A 170 13.65 -10.37 -20.58
C ASN A 170 13.65 -10.30 -22.11
N ALA A 171 12.70 -9.60 -22.72
CA ALA A 171 12.65 -9.41 -24.17
C ALA A 171 13.91 -8.69 -24.70
N LEU A 172 14.33 -7.61 -24.04
CA LEU A 172 15.55 -6.87 -24.41
C LEU A 172 16.85 -7.68 -24.20
N SER A 173 16.80 -8.72 -23.37
CA SER A 173 17.94 -9.59 -23.05
C SER A 173 17.89 -10.93 -23.79
N ASP A 174 17.01 -11.11 -24.77
CA ASP A 174 16.77 -12.38 -25.50
C ASP A 174 16.47 -13.57 -24.55
N LYS A 175 15.88 -13.30 -23.38
CA LYS A 175 15.48 -14.33 -22.42
C LYS A 175 14.02 -14.75 -22.67
N LYS A 176 13.71 -15.99 -22.25
CA LYS A 176 12.33 -16.50 -22.31
C LYS A 176 11.41 -15.65 -21.47
N LEU A 177 10.22 -15.36 -21.99
CA LEU A 177 9.17 -14.66 -21.28
C LEU A 177 8.38 -15.67 -20.42
N PRO A 178 8.28 -15.45 -19.10
CA PRO A 178 7.51 -16.34 -18.24
C PRO A 178 6.01 -16.19 -18.52
N ILE A 179 5.32 -17.31 -18.66
CA ILE A 179 3.85 -17.35 -18.81
C ILE A 179 3.29 -18.05 -17.59
N TYR A 180 2.45 -17.35 -16.83
CA TYR A 180 1.79 -17.91 -15.65
C TYR A 180 0.57 -18.73 -16.09
N GLY A 181 0.51 -19.98 -15.64
CA GLY A 181 -0.55 -20.91 -15.99
C GLY A 181 -0.67 -21.11 -17.50
N LYS A 182 -1.85 -20.83 -18.05
CA LYS A 182 -2.13 -20.90 -19.50
C LYS A 182 -2.04 -19.54 -20.21
N GLY A 183 -1.66 -18.47 -19.50
CA GLY A 183 -1.60 -17.11 -20.04
C GLY A 183 -2.97 -16.48 -20.32
N LEU A 184 -4.03 -17.00 -19.71
CA LEU A 184 -5.41 -16.51 -19.91
C LEU A 184 -5.86 -15.51 -18.85
N ASN A 185 -4.98 -15.11 -17.96
CA ASN A 185 -5.30 -14.14 -16.92
C ASN A 185 -5.58 -12.76 -17.54
N VAL A 186 -6.71 -12.17 -17.19
CA VAL A 186 -7.08 -10.80 -17.53
C VAL A 186 -6.81 -9.89 -16.34
N ARG A 187 -6.28 -8.72 -16.59
CA ARG A 187 -5.97 -7.70 -15.58
C ARG A 187 -6.29 -6.32 -16.11
N ASP A 188 -6.81 -5.49 -15.24
CA ASP A 188 -6.93 -4.05 -15.45
C ASP A 188 -5.63 -3.34 -15.07
N TRP A 189 -5.31 -2.24 -15.75
CA TRP A 189 -4.06 -1.50 -15.57
C TRP A 189 -4.29 0.00 -15.52
N LEU A 190 -3.58 0.66 -14.59
CA LEU A 190 -3.51 2.11 -14.43
C LEU A 190 -2.14 2.66 -14.85
#